data_be1e27226e46b42f0adb3b237dc34541
#
_entry.id   be1e27226e46b42f0adb3b237dc34541
#
_cell.length_a   1.000
_cell.length_b   1.000
_cell.length_c   1.000
_cell.angle_alpha   90.00
_cell.angle_beta   90.00
_cell.angle_gamma   90.00
#
_symmetry.space_group_name_H-M   'P 1'
#
loop_
_entity.id
_entity.type
_entity.pdbx_description
1 polymer ?
#
loop_
_entity_poly.entity_id
_entity_poly.type
_entity_poly.pdbx_seq_one_letter_code
_entity_poly.pdbx_strand_id
1 'polypeptide(L)'
;SYAKVDCHHIPYEDSTFDIVIANHVLFYFEDVDAVIKECKRVLRPKGTFSCSTYSSKHMKEITDLVQEFHEDIVLSNECLYEVFGLENGMEILQKHFKQVEMRKYEDRIEVNEAEPLIAYILSCHGNQNHILLDRYREFKQFVEEKAEKGFTITKDAGIFLCSIM
;
A
#
# COMPACT_ATOMS: atom_id res chain seq x y z
N SER A 1 17.64 12.58 -13.11
CA SER A 1 18.08 11.36 -13.77
C SER A 1 17.35 10.17 -13.23
N TYR A 2 17.14 9.14 -14.04
CA TYR A 2 16.55 7.86 -13.64
C TYR A 2 17.62 6.78 -13.78
N ALA A 3 17.62 5.83 -12.82
CA ALA A 3 18.47 4.67 -12.87
C ALA A 3 17.69 3.45 -12.37
N LYS A 4 17.92 2.28 -13.00
CA LYS A 4 17.48 1.01 -12.43
C LYS A 4 18.50 0.59 -11.39
N VAL A 5 18.04 0.44 -10.15
CA VAL A 5 18.89 0.20 -8.97
C VAL A 5 18.34 -1.00 -8.21
N ASP A 6 19.23 -1.84 -7.71
CA ASP A 6 18.92 -2.81 -6.66
C ASP A 6 18.90 -2.08 -5.31
N CYS A 7 17.75 -2.08 -4.64
CA CYS A 7 17.61 -1.39 -3.35
C CYS A 7 18.40 -2.06 -2.21
N HIS A 8 18.87 -3.32 -2.37
CA HIS A 8 19.79 -3.97 -1.44
C HIS A 8 21.25 -3.50 -1.62
N HIS A 9 21.56 -2.84 -2.76
CA HIS A 9 22.89 -2.33 -3.08
C HIS A 9 22.75 -1.02 -3.85
N ILE A 10 22.45 0.05 -3.14
CA ILE A 10 22.26 1.39 -3.72
C ILE A 10 23.63 1.92 -4.20
N PRO A 11 23.84 2.21 -5.50
CA PRO A 11 25.15 2.52 -6.08
C PRO A 11 25.60 3.96 -5.82
N TYR A 12 25.53 4.38 -4.58
CA TYR A 12 25.99 5.67 -4.09
C TYR A 12 26.79 5.47 -2.80
N GLU A 13 27.71 6.40 -2.53
CA GLU A 13 28.54 6.40 -1.34
C GLU A 13 27.70 6.68 -0.08
N ASP A 14 28.27 6.38 1.08
CA ASP A 14 27.69 6.70 2.37
C ASP A 14 27.45 8.20 2.48
N SER A 15 26.38 8.59 3.15
CA SER A 15 26.08 10.01 3.44
C SER A 15 25.97 10.89 2.19
N THR A 16 25.36 10.37 1.13
CA THR A 16 25.19 11.11 -0.14
C THR A 16 23.97 12.01 -0.14
N PHE A 17 22.84 11.55 0.42
CA PHE A 17 21.54 12.22 0.29
C PHE A 17 21.06 12.90 1.57
N ASP A 18 20.40 14.03 1.43
CA ASP A 18 19.71 14.70 2.53
C ASP A 18 18.32 14.08 2.80
N ILE A 19 17.69 13.52 1.77
CA ILE A 19 16.40 12.86 1.86
C ILE A 19 16.41 11.59 1.00
N VAL A 20 15.87 10.50 1.57
CA VAL A 20 15.55 9.25 0.84
C VAL A 20 14.07 8.99 0.99
N ILE A 21 13.39 8.70 -0.11
CA ILE A 21 11.94 8.48 -0.14
C ILE A 21 11.64 7.09 -0.70
N ALA A 22 10.86 6.30 0.04
CA ALA A 22 10.40 4.96 -0.33
C ALA A 22 8.86 4.87 -0.26
N ASN A 23 8.19 5.38 -1.30
CA ASN A 23 6.72 5.43 -1.32
C ASN A 23 6.12 4.14 -1.85
N HIS A 24 5.29 3.46 -1.03
CA HIS A 24 4.56 2.24 -1.37
C HIS A 24 5.44 1.17 -2.03
N VAL A 25 6.62 0.92 -1.47
CA VAL A 25 7.61 0.02 -2.09
C VAL A 25 8.22 -0.98 -1.10
N LEU A 26 8.31 -0.67 0.20
CA LEU A 26 9.03 -1.51 1.17
C LEU A 26 8.41 -2.90 1.32
N PHE A 27 7.12 -3.04 1.18
CA PHE A 27 6.41 -4.31 1.28
C PHE A 27 6.63 -5.26 0.09
N TYR A 28 7.35 -4.85 -0.95
CA TYR A 28 7.72 -5.73 -2.06
C TYR A 28 9.07 -6.43 -1.87
N PHE A 29 9.80 -6.13 -0.80
CA PHE A 29 11.09 -6.73 -0.55
C PHE A 29 10.98 -7.90 0.44
N GLU A 30 11.68 -9.00 0.15
CA GLU A 30 11.78 -10.14 1.06
C GLU A 30 12.60 -9.78 2.31
N ASP A 31 13.67 -8.98 2.16
CA ASP A 31 14.50 -8.47 3.25
C ASP A 31 14.35 -6.95 3.37
N VAL A 32 13.27 -6.52 4.03
CA VAL A 32 12.99 -5.11 4.30
C VAL A 32 14.09 -4.47 5.16
N ASP A 33 14.65 -5.21 6.12
CA ASP A 33 15.70 -4.71 7.00
C ASP A 33 16.99 -4.37 6.22
N ALA A 34 17.37 -5.19 5.24
CA ALA A 34 18.53 -4.89 4.39
C ALA A 34 18.32 -3.62 3.54
N VAL A 35 17.13 -3.46 2.96
CA VAL A 35 16.79 -2.25 2.18
C VAL A 35 16.80 -1.00 3.06
N ILE A 36 16.24 -1.06 4.26
CA ILE A 36 16.25 0.08 5.19
C ILE A 36 17.69 0.43 5.62
N LYS A 37 18.57 -0.57 5.83
CA LYS A 37 19.98 -0.32 6.13
C LYS A 37 20.70 0.41 5.00
N GLU A 38 20.44 0.04 3.74
CA GLU A 38 21.00 0.72 2.57
C GLU A 38 20.46 2.15 2.44
N CYS A 39 19.16 2.35 2.62
CA CYS A 39 18.57 3.70 2.66
C CYS A 39 19.23 4.56 3.75
N LYS A 40 19.45 3.99 4.93
CA LYS A 40 20.13 4.68 6.03
C LYS A 40 21.61 4.95 5.72
N ARG A 41 22.33 4.02 5.09
CA ARG A 41 23.76 4.19 4.73
C ARG A 41 23.98 5.39 3.83
N VAL A 42 23.14 5.54 2.81
CA VAL A 42 23.28 6.64 1.85
C VAL A 42 22.73 7.98 2.37
N LEU A 43 22.04 7.99 3.51
CA LEU A 43 21.56 9.20 4.18
C LEU A 43 22.66 9.91 4.95
N ARG A 44 22.71 11.22 4.84
CA ARG A 44 23.57 12.08 5.68
C ARG A 44 23.15 12.02 7.15
N PRO A 45 24.04 12.35 8.11
CA PRO A 45 23.74 12.29 9.55
C PRO A 45 22.51 13.09 10.01
N LYS A 46 22.12 14.13 9.28
CA LYS A 46 20.91 14.95 9.53
C LYS A 46 19.83 14.73 8.48
N GLY A 47 19.99 13.71 7.63
CA GLY A 47 19.04 13.40 6.58
C GLY A 47 17.76 12.76 7.10
N THR A 48 16.74 12.81 6.29
CA THR A 48 15.42 12.25 6.58
C THR A 48 15.13 11.07 5.66
N PHE A 49 14.74 9.93 6.22
CA PHE A 49 14.12 8.85 5.48
C PHE A 49 12.60 8.98 5.60
N SER A 50 11.91 8.99 4.47
CA SER A 50 10.44 9.01 4.40
C SER A 50 9.96 7.77 3.67
N CYS A 51 9.02 7.03 4.25
CA CYS A 51 8.37 5.92 3.56
C CYS A 51 6.85 5.93 3.79
N SER A 52 6.11 5.46 2.80
CA SER A 52 4.66 5.36 2.91
C SER A 52 4.18 3.92 2.75
N THR A 53 3.08 3.61 3.41
CA THR A 53 2.41 2.32 3.35
C THR A 53 0.93 2.46 3.73
N TYR A 54 0.24 1.35 3.85
CA TYR A 54 -1.17 1.27 4.22
C TYR A 54 -1.39 0.18 5.28
N SER A 55 -2.58 0.18 5.89
CA SER A 55 -2.99 -0.79 6.90
C SER A 55 -3.82 -1.94 6.30
N SER A 56 -4.07 -2.95 7.12
CA SER A 56 -5.02 -4.04 6.81
C SER A 56 -6.46 -3.57 6.53
N LYS A 57 -6.80 -2.33 6.92
CA LYS A 57 -8.14 -1.74 6.74
C LYS A 57 -8.26 -0.96 5.43
N HIS A 58 -7.14 -0.73 4.74
CA HIS A 58 -7.13 0.06 3.52
C HIS A 58 -7.97 -0.59 2.43
N MET A 59 -9.01 0.11 1.96
CA MET A 59 -9.92 -0.33 0.90
C MET A 59 -10.62 -1.68 1.18
N LYS A 60 -10.76 -2.05 2.46
CA LYS A 60 -11.35 -3.33 2.87
C LYS A 60 -12.79 -3.49 2.37
N GLU A 61 -13.54 -2.40 2.27
CA GLU A 61 -14.92 -2.40 1.80
C GLU A 61 -15.06 -2.94 0.37
N ILE A 62 -14.01 -2.85 -0.45
CA ILE A 62 -14.03 -3.45 -1.81
C ILE A 62 -13.97 -4.97 -1.71
N THR A 63 -13.13 -5.50 -0.82
CA THR A 63 -13.07 -6.96 -0.57
C THR A 63 -14.40 -7.46 -0.01
N ASP A 64 -14.96 -6.74 0.97
CA ASP A 64 -16.26 -7.09 1.57
C ASP A 64 -17.38 -7.05 0.52
N LEU A 65 -17.38 -6.06 -0.38
CA LEU A 65 -18.33 -5.92 -1.48
C LEU A 65 -18.32 -7.14 -2.43
N VAL A 66 -17.14 -7.53 -2.89
CA VAL A 66 -17.04 -8.65 -3.83
C VAL A 66 -17.36 -9.98 -3.16
N GLN A 67 -17.03 -10.16 -1.88
CA GLN A 67 -17.36 -11.35 -1.11
C GLN A 67 -18.86 -11.43 -0.77
N GLU A 68 -19.54 -10.30 -0.61
CA GLU A 68 -21.01 -10.27 -0.51
C GLU A 68 -21.68 -10.75 -1.80
N PHE A 69 -21.09 -10.44 -2.97
CA PHE A 69 -21.58 -10.94 -4.26
C PHE A 69 -21.26 -12.41 -4.46
N HIS A 70 -20.06 -12.85 -4.11
CA HIS A 70 -19.63 -14.25 -4.19
C HIS A 70 -18.47 -14.52 -3.23
N GLU A 71 -18.68 -15.39 -2.26
CA GLU A 71 -17.76 -15.65 -1.14
C GLU A 71 -16.36 -16.14 -1.55
N ASP A 72 -16.23 -16.83 -2.69
CA ASP A 72 -14.95 -17.33 -3.19
C ASP A 72 -14.08 -16.28 -3.90
N ILE A 73 -14.56 -15.03 -4.04
CA ILE A 73 -13.77 -13.99 -4.70
C ILE A 73 -12.66 -13.52 -3.79
N VAL A 74 -11.44 -13.59 -4.32
CA VAL A 74 -10.20 -13.07 -3.73
C VAL A 74 -9.59 -12.07 -4.70
N LEU A 75 -9.43 -10.81 -4.27
CA LEU A 75 -8.88 -9.74 -5.09
C LEU A 75 -7.35 -9.75 -5.12
N SER A 76 -6.71 -10.21 -4.05
CA SER A 76 -5.26 -10.39 -3.95
C SER A 76 -4.94 -11.56 -3.02
N ASN A 77 -3.96 -12.36 -3.41
CA ASN A 77 -3.42 -13.41 -2.56
C ASN A 77 -2.29 -12.92 -1.64
N GLU A 78 -1.89 -11.67 -1.77
CA GLU A 78 -0.76 -11.08 -1.05
C GLU A 78 -1.25 -10.12 0.03
N CYS A 79 -0.83 -10.35 1.27
CA CYS A 79 -1.05 -9.46 2.41
C CYS A 79 0.18 -8.55 2.60
N LEU A 80 0.45 -7.66 1.64
CA LEU A 80 1.65 -6.83 1.61
C LEU A 80 1.84 -5.98 2.88
N TYR A 81 0.75 -5.54 3.52
CA TYR A 81 0.78 -4.82 4.79
C TYR A 81 1.34 -5.65 5.96
N GLU A 82 1.37 -6.99 5.86
CA GLU A 82 2.02 -7.85 6.86
C GLU A 82 3.54 -7.80 6.76
N VAL A 83 4.08 -7.56 5.56
CA VAL A 83 5.51 -7.36 5.33
C VAL A 83 5.94 -5.99 5.86
N PHE A 84 5.26 -4.93 5.44
CA PHE A 84 5.49 -3.56 5.90
C PHE A 84 4.19 -2.74 5.81
N GLY A 85 3.47 -2.63 6.90
CA GLY A 85 2.19 -1.92 7.03
C GLY A 85 2.23 -0.83 8.09
N LEU A 86 1.09 -0.17 8.33
CA LEU A 86 0.97 0.80 9.42
C LEU A 86 1.05 0.14 10.80
N GLU A 87 0.68 -1.13 10.90
CA GLU A 87 0.64 -1.90 12.14
C GLU A 87 2.04 -2.27 12.65
N ASN A 88 2.96 -2.63 11.74
CA ASN A 88 4.30 -3.15 12.08
C ASN A 88 5.45 -2.21 11.68
N GLY A 89 5.20 -1.26 10.79
CA GLY A 89 6.23 -0.38 10.22
C GLY A 89 6.98 0.44 11.27
N MET A 90 6.30 0.89 12.34
CA MET A 90 6.92 1.62 13.44
C MET A 90 8.01 0.75 14.12
N GLU A 91 7.70 -0.49 14.48
CA GLU A 91 8.63 -1.40 15.15
C GLU A 91 9.83 -1.74 14.24
N ILE A 92 9.55 -2.01 12.96
CA ILE A 92 10.61 -2.30 11.97
C ILE A 92 11.57 -1.11 11.85
N LEU A 93 11.05 0.10 11.69
CA LEU A 93 11.88 1.30 11.51
C LEU A 93 12.66 1.69 12.77
N GLN A 94 12.12 1.47 13.97
CA GLN A 94 12.79 1.76 15.23
C GLN A 94 14.04 0.89 15.49
N LYS A 95 14.20 -0.23 14.77
CA LYS A 95 15.45 -1.02 14.80
C LYS A 95 16.61 -0.27 14.12
N HIS A 96 16.29 0.66 13.22
CA HIS A 96 17.28 1.35 12.39
C HIS A 96 17.41 2.85 12.70
N PHE A 97 16.33 3.52 13.11
CA PHE A 97 16.28 4.96 13.34
C PHE A 97 15.94 5.27 14.79
N LYS A 98 16.56 6.29 15.35
CA LYS A 98 16.30 6.72 16.73
C LYS A 98 14.97 7.45 16.88
N GLN A 99 14.58 8.18 15.85
CA GLN A 99 13.32 8.92 15.82
C GLN A 99 12.50 8.44 14.63
N VAL A 100 11.29 7.99 14.92
CA VAL A 100 10.32 7.56 13.92
C VAL A 100 8.99 8.21 14.28
N GLU A 101 8.46 9.03 13.39
CA GLU A 101 7.14 9.66 13.50
C GLU A 101 6.23 9.06 12.43
N MET A 102 5.04 8.63 12.82
CA MET A 102 4.00 8.19 11.88
C MET A 102 2.95 9.28 11.75
N ARG A 103 2.59 9.60 10.51
CA ARG A 103 1.45 10.47 10.18
C ARG A 103 0.47 9.70 9.30
N LYS A 104 -0.72 9.50 9.82
CA LYS A 104 -1.82 8.92 9.03
C LYS A 104 -2.41 9.97 8.09
N TYR A 105 -2.81 9.49 6.94
CA TYR A 105 -3.63 10.24 6.00
C TYR A 105 -5.02 9.62 6.02
N GLU A 106 -5.94 10.28 6.73
CA GLU A 106 -7.33 9.86 6.80
C GLU A 106 -8.08 10.42 5.60
N ASP A 107 -8.52 9.53 4.73
CA ASP A 107 -9.23 9.86 3.50
C ASP A 107 -10.26 8.77 3.18
N ARG A 108 -11.19 9.10 2.31
CA ARG A 108 -12.21 8.17 1.82
C ARG A 108 -12.56 8.46 0.37
N ILE A 109 -13.04 7.44 -0.32
CA ILE A 109 -13.61 7.56 -1.65
C ILE A 109 -15.10 7.36 -1.52
N GLU A 110 -15.88 8.33 -1.98
CA GLU A 110 -17.33 8.20 -2.13
C GLU A 110 -17.61 7.73 -3.57
N VAL A 111 -18.19 6.55 -3.69
CA VAL A 111 -18.47 5.94 -4.98
C VAL A 111 -19.84 6.41 -5.45
N ASN A 112 -19.85 7.30 -6.45
CA ASN A 112 -21.07 7.81 -7.07
C ASN A 112 -21.39 7.11 -8.39
N GLU A 113 -20.41 6.41 -8.98
CA GLU A 113 -20.54 5.70 -10.25
C GLU A 113 -19.95 4.30 -10.11
N ALA A 114 -20.66 3.30 -10.59
CA ALA A 114 -20.24 1.89 -10.47
C ALA A 114 -19.07 1.53 -11.39
N GLU A 115 -19.03 2.08 -12.60
CA GLU A 115 -18.05 1.72 -13.64
C GLU A 115 -16.60 1.86 -13.22
N PRO A 116 -16.13 2.97 -12.58
CA PRO A 116 -14.75 3.08 -12.11
C PRO A 116 -14.39 2.02 -11.06
N LEU A 117 -15.33 1.71 -10.15
CA LEU A 117 -15.12 0.68 -9.13
C LEU A 117 -15.04 -0.72 -9.75
N ILE A 118 -15.93 -1.03 -10.70
CA ILE A 118 -15.90 -2.30 -11.44
C ILE A 118 -14.58 -2.45 -12.20
N ALA A 119 -14.15 -1.40 -12.91
CA ALA A 119 -12.88 -1.41 -13.63
C ALA A 119 -11.69 -1.66 -12.70
N TYR A 120 -11.67 -1.05 -11.52
CA TYR A 120 -10.67 -1.30 -10.49
C TYR A 120 -10.69 -2.76 -10.03
N ILE A 121 -11.85 -3.31 -9.67
CA ILE A 121 -12.01 -4.68 -9.22
C ILE A 121 -11.50 -5.66 -10.28
N LEU A 122 -11.88 -5.47 -11.55
CA LEU A 122 -11.42 -6.33 -12.64
C LEU A 122 -9.92 -6.22 -12.93
N SER A 123 -9.27 -5.13 -12.53
CA SER A 123 -7.82 -4.95 -12.66
C SER A 123 -6.99 -5.63 -11.56
N CYS A 124 -7.63 -6.12 -10.51
CA CYS A 124 -6.96 -6.85 -9.42
C CYS A 124 -6.36 -8.18 -9.89
N HIS A 125 -5.42 -8.73 -9.10
CA HIS A 125 -4.62 -9.90 -9.49
C HIS A 125 -5.04 -11.21 -8.81
N GLY A 126 -6.26 -11.26 -8.30
CA GLY A 126 -6.85 -12.46 -7.69
C GLY A 126 -7.60 -13.36 -8.68
N ASN A 127 -8.65 -14.01 -8.20
CA ASN A 127 -9.48 -14.91 -9.00
C ASN A 127 -10.77 -14.26 -9.53
N GLN A 128 -11.01 -12.98 -9.23
CA GLN A 128 -12.29 -12.28 -9.49
C GLN A 128 -12.73 -12.38 -10.95
N ASN A 129 -11.81 -12.32 -11.92
CA ASN A 129 -12.15 -12.34 -13.34
C ASN A 129 -12.78 -13.67 -13.78
N HIS A 130 -12.41 -14.80 -13.17
CA HIS A 130 -13.00 -16.12 -13.47
C HIS A 130 -14.48 -16.21 -13.06
N ILE A 131 -14.90 -15.43 -12.08
CA ILE A 131 -16.26 -15.45 -11.55
C ILE A 131 -17.08 -14.28 -12.12
N LEU A 132 -16.49 -13.07 -12.12
CA LEU A 132 -17.24 -11.85 -12.45
C LEU A 132 -17.49 -11.68 -13.95
N LEU A 133 -16.61 -12.18 -14.84
CA LEU A 133 -16.82 -12.03 -16.29
C LEU A 133 -18.03 -12.80 -16.78
N ASP A 134 -18.26 -14.02 -16.26
CA ASP A 134 -19.42 -14.83 -16.62
C ASP A 134 -20.73 -14.24 -16.07
N ARG A 135 -20.65 -13.50 -14.97
CA ARG A 135 -21.80 -12.88 -14.29
C ARG A 135 -21.76 -11.34 -14.34
N TYR A 136 -21.09 -10.77 -15.35
CA TYR A 136 -20.81 -9.34 -15.39
C TYR A 136 -22.05 -8.46 -15.25
N ARG A 137 -23.17 -8.82 -15.90
CA ARG A 137 -24.41 -8.04 -15.83
C ARG A 137 -25.02 -8.01 -14.43
N GLU A 138 -25.00 -9.15 -13.74
CA GLU A 138 -25.49 -9.28 -12.37
C GLU A 138 -24.59 -8.47 -11.41
N PHE A 139 -23.29 -8.62 -11.57
CA PHE A 139 -22.32 -7.89 -10.75
C PHE A 139 -22.42 -6.38 -10.95
N LYS A 140 -22.56 -5.93 -12.19
CA LYS A 140 -22.74 -4.51 -12.50
C LYS A 140 -23.98 -3.95 -11.81
N GLN A 141 -25.13 -4.62 -11.94
CA GLN A 141 -26.36 -4.19 -11.27
C GLN A 141 -26.18 -4.16 -9.74
N PHE A 142 -25.55 -5.17 -9.17
CA PHE A 142 -25.26 -5.22 -7.73
C PHE A 142 -24.41 -4.03 -7.26
N VAL A 143 -23.36 -3.65 -8.01
CA VAL A 143 -22.50 -2.50 -7.68
C VAL A 143 -23.24 -1.18 -7.87
N GLU A 144 -24.08 -1.05 -8.91
CA GLU A 144 -24.94 0.13 -9.13
C GLU A 144 -25.88 0.36 -7.95
N GLU A 145 -26.55 -0.70 -7.46
CA GLU A 145 -27.43 -0.62 -6.26
C GLU A 145 -26.68 -0.20 -4.99
N LYS A 146 -25.41 -0.60 -4.85
CA LYS A 146 -24.56 -0.18 -3.72
C LYS A 146 -24.15 1.28 -3.83
N ALA A 147 -23.74 1.72 -5.03
CA ALA A 147 -23.37 3.11 -5.29
C ALA A 147 -24.55 4.07 -5.05
N GLU A 148 -25.76 3.72 -5.50
CA GLU A 148 -26.98 4.51 -5.27
C GLU A 148 -27.32 4.69 -3.77
N LYS A 149 -26.97 3.69 -2.93
CA LYS A 149 -27.17 3.75 -1.48
C LYS A 149 -26.05 4.50 -0.74
N GLY A 150 -25.04 4.96 -1.45
CA GLY A 150 -23.88 5.63 -0.90
C GLY A 150 -22.81 4.64 -0.41
N PHE A 151 -21.99 4.14 -1.33
CA PHE A 151 -20.87 3.25 -1.01
C PHE A 151 -19.60 4.07 -0.76
N THR A 152 -18.99 3.88 0.40
CA THR A 152 -17.78 4.60 0.79
C THR A 152 -16.64 3.61 1.01
N ILE A 153 -15.44 3.97 0.53
CA ILE A 153 -14.23 3.18 0.64
C ILE A 153 -13.24 3.93 1.52
N THR A 154 -12.76 3.29 2.58
CA THR A 154 -11.77 3.84 3.50
C THR A 154 -10.37 3.80 2.89
N LYS A 155 -9.66 4.92 2.91
CA LYS A 155 -8.24 4.98 2.60
C LYS A 155 -7.45 5.10 3.91
N ASP A 156 -6.96 3.98 4.43
CA ASP A 156 -6.13 3.96 5.64
C ASP A 156 -4.66 3.79 5.27
N ALA A 157 -4.03 4.90 4.94
CA ALA A 157 -2.63 4.99 4.53
C ALA A 157 -1.89 6.01 5.41
N GLY A 158 -0.56 5.99 5.34
CA GLY A 158 0.25 6.93 6.10
C GLY A 158 1.70 6.95 5.65
N ILE A 159 2.44 7.86 6.26
CA ILE A 159 3.88 8.01 6.07
C ILE A 159 4.60 7.86 7.41
N PHE A 160 5.80 7.32 7.33
CA PHE A 160 6.79 7.38 8.40
C PHE A 160 7.88 8.37 8.02
N LEU A 161 8.25 9.20 8.97
CA LEU A 161 9.38 10.12 8.90
C LEU A 161 10.42 9.68 9.91
N CYS A 162 11.62 9.37 9.44
CA CYS A 162 12.68 8.79 10.26
C CYS A 162 13.93 9.67 10.23
N SER A 163 14.58 9.84 11.38
CA SER A 163 15.88 10.50 11.48
C SER A 163 16.90 9.67 12.25
N ILE A 164 18.18 9.89 11.92
CA ILE A 164 19.30 9.13 12.51
C ILE A 164 19.67 9.67 13.91
N MET A 165 19.40 10.94 14.17
CA MET A 165 19.74 11.62 15.42
C MET A 165 18.54 11.74 16.35
#